data_2ed6cf00d1c62c20fd1df7fce5c2bf8b
#
_entry.id   2ed6cf00d1c62c20fd1df7fce5c2bf8b
#
_cell.length_a   1.000
_cell.length_b   1.000
_cell.length_c   1.000
_cell.angle_alpha   90.00
_cell.angle_beta   90.00
_cell.angle_gamma   90.00
#
_symmetry.space_group_name_H-M   'P 1'
#
loop_
_entity.id
_entity.type
_entity.pdbx_description
1 polymer ?
#
loop_
_entity_poly.entity_id
_entity_poly.type
_entity_poly.pdbx_seq_one_letter_code
_entity_poly.pdbx_strand_id
1 'polypeptide(L)'
;MTETVTVLKKEPTCAELVHGQWKERQEDLKDPEYEALAFDYVAPHTFNDQPEGYWRWQFSWGGPSDELRAYVNEHYEIHRLEYWYLDWGDGACIQVQQDADAWAQMEQMIGPR
;
A
#
# COMPACT_ATOMS: atom_id res chain seq x y z
N MET A 1 -16.39 -28.71 27.13
CA MET A 1 -16.08 -28.31 26.66
C MET A 1 -15.98 -27.60 25.86
N THR A 2 -15.91 -26.99 25.37
CA THR A 2 -15.91 -26.36 24.66
C THR A 2 -14.92 -25.75 23.94
N GLU A 3 -14.15 -25.89 23.72
CA GLU A 3 -13.09 -25.63 23.08
C GLU A 3 -13.19 -25.05 21.81
N THR A 4 -14.13 -25.19 21.24
CA THR A 4 -14.42 -24.64 19.98
C THR A 4 -14.37 -23.15 19.98
N VAL A 5 -14.33 -22.60 21.09
CA VAL A 5 -14.24 -21.16 21.21
C VAL A 5 -13.10 -20.57 20.41
N THR A 6 -12.01 -21.27 20.38
CA THR A 6 -10.85 -20.78 19.70
C THR A 6 -11.07 -20.57 18.22
N VAL A 7 -11.84 -21.43 17.62
CA VAL A 7 -12.12 -21.35 16.21
C VAL A 7 -12.88 -20.09 15.87
N LEU A 8 -13.73 -19.65 16.77
CA LEU A 8 -14.56 -18.50 16.53
C LEU A 8 -13.79 -17.19 16.63
N LYS A 9 -12.58 -17.25 17.11
CA LYS A 9 -11.77 -16.05 17.29
C LYS A 9 -10.72 -15.89 16.22
N LYS A 10 -11.03 -16.32 15.05
CA LYS A 10 -10.11 -16.20 13.93
C LYS A 10 -9.77 -14.76 13.67
N GLU A 11 -8.49 -14.51 13.44
CA GLU A 11 -8.01 -13.17 13.13
C GLU A 11 -8.56 -12.70 11.79
N PRO A 12 -8.88 -11.41 11.65
CA PRO A 12 -9.31 -10.91 10.37
C PRO A 12 -8.17 -10.95 9.34
N THR A 13 -8.52 -11.14 8.10
CA THR A 13 -7.55 -11.22 7.00
C THR A 13 -7.22 -9.82 6.51
N CYS A 14 -6.13 -9.72 5.73
CA CYS A 14 -5.77 -8.45 5.10
C CYS A 14 -6.88 -7.97 4.17
N ALA A 15 -7.55 -8.89 3.48
CA ALA A 15 -8.65 -8.50 2.60
C ALA A 15 -9.80 -7.85 3.37
N GLU A 16 -10.02 -8.28 4.61
CA GLU A 16 -11.05 -7.70 5.45
C GLU A 16 -10.65 -6.35 6.03
N LEU A 17 -9.35 -6.13 6.19
CA LEU A 17 -8.84 -4.93 6.87
C LEU A 17 -8.41 -3.80 5.93
N VAL A 18 -8.11 -4.13 4.67
CA VAL A 18 -7.44 -3.19 3.78
C VAL A 18 -8.21 -1.89 3.56
N HIS A 19 -9.52 -1.96 3.42
CA HIS A 19 -10.31 -0.75 3.18
C HIS A 19 -10.31 0.19 4.38
N GLY A 20 -10.44 -0.36 5.58
CA GLY A 20 -10.38 0.44 6.79
C GLY A 20 -9.02 1.08 7.00
N GLN A 21 -7.96 0.34 6.74
CA GLN A 21 -6.60 0.86 6.87
C GLN A 21 -6.33 1.96 5.85
N TRP A 22 -6.81 1.78 4.61
CA TRP A 22 -6.64 2.82 3.59
C TRP A 22 -7.37 4.10 4.00
N LYS A 23 -8.57 3.96 4.57
CA LYS A 23 -9.32 5.12 5.01
C LYS A 23 -8.55 5.89 6.08
N GLU A 24 -7.97 5.18 7.05
CA GLU A 24 -7.16 5.83 8.08
C GLU A 24 -5.92 6.49 7.50
N ARG A 25 -5.26 5.81 6.57
CA ARG A 25 -4.06 6.36 5.96
C ARG A 25 -4.37 7.62 5.16
N GLN A 26 -5.52 7.65 4.49
CA GLN A 26 -5.93 8.85 3.76
C GLN A 26 -6.09 10.04 4.69
N GLU A 27 -6.56 9.83 5.91
CA GLU A 27 -6.65 10.91 6.89
C GLU A 27 -5.26 11.41 7.27
N ASP A 28 -4.31 10.49 7.47
CA ASP A 28 -2.93 10.87 7.79
C ASP A 28 -2.33 11.71 6.65
N LEU A 29 -2.61 11.34 5.42
CA LEU A 29 -2.03 12.02 4.26
C LEU A 29 -2.57 13.41 4.03
N LYS A 30 -3.64 13.79 4.72
CA LYS A 30 -4.15 15.16 4.66
C LYS A 30 -3.30 16.12 5.48
N ASP A 31 -2.52 15.59 6.41
CA ASP A 31 -1.64 16.42 7.24
C ASP A 31 -0.37 16.73 6.45
N PRO A 32 -0.09 18.00 6.16
CA PRO A 32 1.09 18.36 5.37
C PRO A 32 2.40 18.04 6.08
N GLU A 33 2.36 17.80 7.38
CA GLU A 33 3.57 17.44 8.14
C GLU A 33 3.73 15.95 8.33
N TYR A 34 2.82 15.15 7.78
CA TYR A 34 2.93 13.71 7.91
C TYR A 34 4.15 13.18 7.17
N GLU A 35 4.96 12.38 7.85
CA GLU A 35 6.16 11.79 7.26
C GLU A 35 6.01 10.28 7.19
N ALA A 36 6.14 9.75 5.99
CA ALA A 36 6.17 8.31 5.79
C ALA A 36 7.58 7.80 6.10
N LEU A 37 7.73 6.48 6.18
CA LEU A 37 9.00 5.88 6.54
C LEU A 37 10.02 5.90 5.40
N ALA A 38 9.57 5.65 4.19
CA ALA A 38 10.50 5.56 3.07
C ALA A 38 9.79 5.74 1.74
N PHE A 39 10.55 6.19 0.75
CA PHE A 39 10.08 6.29 -0.63
C PHE A 39 11.22 5.79 -1.50
N ASP A 40 10.99 4.70 -2.27
CA ASP A 40 12.03 4.10 -3.08
C ASP A 40 11.44 3.44 -4.33
N TYR A 41 12.33 3.03 -5.23
CA TYR A 41 11.93 2.31 -6.44
C TYR A 41 12.27 0.82 -6.28
N VAL A 42 11.30 -0.03 -6.60
CA VAL A 42 11.48 -1.47 -6.58
C VAL A 42 11.57 -1.93 -8.04
N ALA A 43 12.73 -2.44 -8.42
CA ALA A 43 12.98 -2.87 -9.80
C ALA A 43 12.15 -4.13 -10.13
N PRO A 44 11.85 -4.36 -11.41
CA PRO A 44 11.18 -5.60 -11.79
C PRO A 44 11.96 -6.81 -11.30
N HIS A 45 11.24 -7.85 -10.93
CA HIS A 45 11.82 -9.13 -10.49
C HIS A 45 12.62 -9.07 -9.20
N THR A 46 12.37 -8.03 -8.38
CA THR A 46 12.95 -7.97 -7.04
C THR A 46 12.31 -9.04 -6.15
N PHE A 47 11.01 -9.24 -6.31
CA PHE A 47 10.25 -10.25 -5.57
C PHE A 47 9.70 -11.29 -6.53
N ASN A 48 9.22 -12.41 -5.99
CA ASN A 48 8.57 -13.44 -6.79
C ASN A 48 7.30 -12.87 -7.42
N ASP A 49 7.03 -13.26 -8.65
CA ASP A 49 5.81 -12.85 -9.36
C ASP A 49 5.63 -11.34 -9.44
N GLN A 50 6.73 -10.65 -9.60
CA GLN A 50 6.72 -9.20 -9.72
C GLN A 50 7.39 -8.80 -11.03
N PRO A 51 6.67 -8.89 -12.15
CA PRO A 51 7.25 -8.58 -13.46
C PRO A 51 7.44 -7.09 -13.73
N GLU A 52 6.75 -6.24 -12.99
CA GLU A 52 6.75 -4.80 -13.21
C GLU A 52 7.35 -4.07 -12.02
N GLY A 53 8.21 -3.08 -12.29
CA GLY A 53 8.75 -2.25 -11.23
C GLY A 53 7.74 -1.22 -10.76
N TYR A 54 7.95 -0.69 -9.56
CA TYR A 54 7.05 0.32 -9.02
C TYR A 54 7.77 1.23 -8.04
N TRP A 55 7.23 2.45 -7.89
CA TRP A 55 7.65 3.37 -6.83
C TRP A 55 6.85 3.04 -5.58
N ARG A 56 7.56 2.94 -4.46
CA ARG A 56 6.97 2.47 -3.21
C ARG A 56 7.05 3.56 -2.16
N TRP A 57 5.90 3.91 -1.57
CA TRP A 57 5.82 4.85 -0.47
C TRP A 57 5.37 4.07 0.74
N GLN A 58 6.30 3.82 1.66
CA GLN A 58 6.04 2.97 2.82
C GLN A 58 5.61 3.79 4.02
N PHE A 59 4.49 3.41 4.61
CA PHE A 59 3.92 4.14 5.74
C PHE A 59 4.22 3.45 7.06
N SER A 60 4.26 2.13 7.09
CA SER A 60 4.58 1.38 8.31
C SER A 60 5.32 0.11 7.94
N TRP A 61 6.10 -0.39 8.89
CA TRP A 61 6.85 -1.62 8.76
C TRP A 61 6.49 -2.55 9.91
N GLY A 62 6.90 -3.79 9.78
CA GLY A 62 6.67 -4.80 10.79
C GLY A 62 5.44 -5.57 10.45
N GLY A 63 4.77 -6.10 11.39
CA GLY A 63 3.53 -6.80 11.16
C GLY A 63 2.41 -6.10 11.90
N PRO A 64 1.46 -5.44 11.24
CA PRO A 64 1.36 -5.32 9.77
C PRO A 64 2.17 -4.16 9.22
N SER A 65 2.28 -4.14 7.89
CA SER A 65 2.88 -3.01 7.19
C SER A 65 1.95 -2.54 6.07
N ASP A 66 2.12 -1.31 5.64
CA ASP A 66 1.32 -0.80 4.54
C ASP A 66 2.11 0.17 3.67
N GLU A 67 1.73 0.23 2.41
CA GLU A 67 2.44 1.03 1.42
C GLU A 67 1.59 1.33 0.20
N LEU A 68 1.95 2.40 -0.52
CA LEU A 68 1.42 2.68 -1.84
C LEU A 68 2.44 2.23 -2.87
N ARG A 69 1.95 1.67 -3.97
CA ARG A 69 2.78 1.23 -5.10
C ARG A 69 2.29 1.92 -6.36
N ALA A 70 3.15 2.75 -6.95
CA ALA A 70 2.83 3.48 -8.16
C ALA A 70 3.57 2.86 -9.34
N TYR A 71 2.84 2.42 -10.34
CA TYR A 71 3.38 1.83 -11.56
C TYR A 71 3.37 2.89 -12.63
N VAL A 72 4.54 3.18 -13.18
CA VAL A 72 4.72 4.27 -14.15
C VAL A 72 5.09 3.72 -15.51
N ASN A 73 4.78 4.50 -16.55
CA ASN A 73 5.19 4.18 -17.90
C ASN A 73 6.59 4.74 -18.16
N GLU A 74 7.06 4.64 -19.40
CA GLU A 74 8.40 5.10 -19.77
C GLU A 74 8.56 6.61 -19.65
N HIS A 75 7.47 7.34 -19.53
CA HIS A 75 7.50 8.80 -19.34
C HIS A 75 7.31 9.20 -17.87
N TYR A 76 7.37 8.23 -16.95
CA TYR A 76 7.20 8.43 -15.51
C TYR A 76 5.80 8.92 -15.15
N GLU A 77 4.81 8.57 -15.97
CA GLU A 77 3.42 8.86 -15.65
C GLU A 77 2.81 7.65 -14.96
N ILE A 78 2.08 7.91 -13.88
CA ILE A 78 1.43 6.82 -13.14
C ILE A 78 0.26 6.29 -13.96
N HIS A 79 0.25 4.99 -14.23
CA HIS A 79 -0.89 4.36 -14.90
C HIS A 79 -1.66 3.44 -13.97
N ARG A 80 -1.12 3.15 -12.80
CA ARG A 80 -1.81 2.34 -11.79
C ARG A 80 -1.25 2.66 -10.42
N LEU A 81 -2.11 2.85 -9.44
CA LEU A 81 -1.72 3.10 -8.05
C LEU A 81 -2.48 2.14 -7.17
N GLU A 82 -1.76 1.44 -6.32
CA GLU A 82 -2.32 0.43 -5.43
C GLU A 82 -1.93 0.71 -3.99
N TYR A 83 -2.88 0.53 -3.07
CA TYR A 83 -2.57 0.56 -1.65
C TYR A 83 -2.52 -0.87 -1.14
N TRP A 84 -1.41 -1.26 -0.53
CA TRP A 84 -1.16 -2.62 -0.03
C TRP A 84 -1.13 -2.64 1.48
N TYR A 85 -1.79 -3.66 2.04
CA TYR A 85 -1.77 -3.94 3.47
C TYR A 85 -1.26 -5.37 3.64
N LEU A 86 -0.17 -5.54 4.38
CA LEU A 86 0.57 -6.79 4.46
C LEU A 86 0.74 -7.23 5.90
N ASP A 87 0.50 -8.52 6.18
CA ASP A 87 0.65 -9.05 7.53
C ASP A 87 0.90 -10.55 7.48
N TRP A 88 2.05 -10.99 7.98
CA TRP A 88 2.36 -12.41 8.19
C TRP A 88 2.07 -13.31 6.99
N GLY A 89 2.61 -13.00 5.86
CA GLY A 89 2.43 -13.84 4.67
C GLY A 89 1.08 -13.66 3.99
N ASP A 90 0.23 -12.79 4.52
CA ASP A 90 -1.03 -12.43 3.89
C ASP A 90 -0.89 -11.01 3.34
N GLY A 91 -1.66 -10.70 2.33
CA GLY A 91 -1.63 -9.37 1.76
C GLY A 91 -2.89 -9.10 0.96
N ALA A 92 -3.25 -7.82 0.89
CA ALA A 92 -4.38 -7.38 0.09
C ALA A 92 -4.11 -5.99 -0.44
N CYS A 93 -4.65 -5.70 -1.60
CA CYS A 93 -4.50 -4.37 -2.16
C CYS A 93 -5.81 -3.87 -2.72
N ILE A 94 -5.90 -2.56 -2.84
CA ILE A 94 -7.01 -1.92 -3.52
C ILE A 94 -6.46 -0.95 -4.55
N GLN A 95 -7.19 -0.78 -5.64
CA GLN A 95 -6.82 0.19 -6.66
C GLN A 95 -7.21 1.57 -6.17
N VAL A 96 -6.28 2.51 -6.24
CA VAL A 96 -6.53 3.89 -5.80
C VAL A 96 -6.99 4.68 -7.01
N GLN A 97 -8.08 5.41 -6.86
CA GLN A 97 -8.67 6.16 -7.95
C GLN A 97 -7.87 7.41 -8.28
N GLN A 98 -7.91 7.79 -9.54
CA GLN A 98 -7.12 8.92 -10.04
C GLN A 98 -7.43 10.25 -9.35
N ASP A 99 -8.64 10.41 -8.86
CA ASP A 99 -9.04 11.64 -8.20
C ASP A 99 -8.67 11.68 -6.72
N ALA A 100 -8.07 10.62 -6.19
CA ALA A 100 -7.63 10.61 -4.79
C ALA A 100 -6.40 11.50 -4.62
N ASP A 101 -6.31 12.15 -3.47
CA ASP A 101 -5.18 13.03 -3.15
C ASP A 101 -3.85 12.30 -3.24
N ALA A 102 -3.83 11.03 -2.87
CA ALA A 102 -2.61 10.23 -2.90
C ALA A 102 -2.00 10.15 -4.29
N TRP A 103 -2.82 10.17 -5.33
CA TRP A 103 -2.32 10.10 -6.70
C TRP A 103 -1.45 11.31 -7.01
N ALA A 104 -1.97 12.52 -6.72
CA ALA A 104 -1.22 13.75 -6.96
C ALA A 104 0.03 13.81 -6.09
N GLN A 105 -0.06 13.33 -4.86
CA GLN A 105 1.09 13.30 -3.96
C GLN A 105 2.20 12.41 -4.49
N MET A 106 1.84 11.21 -5.00
CA MET A 106 2.83 10.31 -5.60
C MET A 106 3.45 10.91 -6.84
N GLU A 107 2.65 11.58 -7.68
CA GLU A 107 3.18 12.22 -8.87
C GLU A 107 4.23 13.27 -8.50
N GLN A 108 3.99 14.02 -7.45
CA GLN A 108 4.96 15.03 -7.02
C GLN A 108 6.25 14.40 -6.52
N MET A 109 6.17 13.30 -5.79
CA MET A 109 7.36 12.64 -5.26
C MET A 109 8.19 11.96 -6.35
N ILE A 110 7.52 11.36 -7.33
CA ILE A 110 8.22 10.77 -8.47
C ILE A 110 8.88 11.89 -9.28
N GLY A 111 8.20 13.03 -9.36
CA GLY A 111 8.73 14.22 -9.98
C GLY A 111 8.58 14.20 -11.50
N PRO A 112 8.74 15.36 -12.10
CA PRO A 112 8.74 15.46 -13.56
C PRO A 112 10.04 14.90 -14.12
N ARG A 113 9.95 14.28 -15.28
CA ARG A 113 11.13 13.73 -15.96
C ARG A 113 11.24 14.26 -17.38
#